data_018dc751deaf6b47ba8e5f7f875e90e1
#
_entry.id   018dc751deaf6b47ba8e5f7f875e90e1
#
_cell.length_a   1.000
_cell.length_b   1.000
_cell.length_c   1.000
_cell.angle_alpha   90.00
_cell.angle_beta   90.00
_cell.angle_gamma   90.00
#
_symmetry.space_group_name_H-M   'P 1'
#
loop_
_entity.id
_entity.type
_entity.pdbx_description
1 polymer ?
#
loop_
_entity_poly.entity_id
_entity_poly.type
_entity_poly.pdbx_seq_one_letter_code
_entity_poly.pdbx_strand_id
1 'polypeptide(L)'
;MTTRRDLLQFAAGAAASAVVPDVLAADAKPEAKSKTLLILGGTNFIGPHLTREALRLNWKVTHFNRGKHAAGGVPGVETLTGDRNGQLDSLRGRTWDVMIDDSGYVPKYVKMSAELLAPNVGYCLYISSISAYASFAKPNDIHSATGKLSNPDVEEITGGTYGPMKALCEQYTADAFKGRISVVRPGYIVGPLDATDRFTYWPVRASKGGEMLAPGTPKDPVQVIDVRDLATWMMSLVEARTNGYFNAVSPPGAFTMGDLVTASLHASPKAGTKVTWVPEDFLAAHWKQDDVDLPPWSPMKGDMAGASLTSIKESVKIGLRSRPLQQTVNDTLAWFQTLPADRQANLKAGLPAERETDTLKLWHQANG
;
A
#
# COMPACT_ATOMS: atom_id res chain seq x y z
N MET A 1 -3.42 -2.95 -74.09
CA MET A 1 -2.68 -1.72 -73.73
C MET A 1 -3.56 -0.55 -74.14
N THR A 2 -4.31 -0.01 -73.25
CA THR A 2 -5.18 1.16 -73.45
C THR A 2 -4.94 2.09 -72.26
N THR A 3 -4.44 3.26 -72.61
CA THR A 3 -3.89 4.24 -71.68
C THR A 3 -4.99 5.15 -71.06
N ARG A 4 -4.69 5.65 -69.94
CA ARG A 4 -5.44 6.52 -69.02
C ARG A 4 -5.84 7.90 -69.55
N ARG A 5 -6.28 8.09 -70.84
CA ARG A 5 -6.44 9.44 -71.39
C ARG A 5 -7.72 9.75 -72.12
N ASP A 6 -8.74 8.88 -72.10
CA ASP A 6 -9.95 9.10 -72.86
C ASP A 6 -11.19 8.92 -71.94
N LEU A 7 -11.49 9.92 -71.08
CA LEU A 7 -12.82 10.11 -70.46
C LEU A 7 -12.92 11.49 -69.80
N LEU A 8 -12.79 12.51 -70.62
CA LEU A 8 -13.28 13.86 -70.33
C LEU A 8 -13.98 14.36 -71.57
N GLN A 9 -15.31 14.25 -71.63
CA GLN A 9 -16.24 15.20 -72.26
C GLN A 9 -17.69 14.67 -72.27
N PHE A 10 -18.61 15.58 -72.02
CA PHE A 10 -20.08 15.50 -71.97
C PHE A 10 -20.67 15.14 -70.61
N ALA A 11 -21.34 15.98 -69.87
CA ALA A 11 -22.52 16.76 -70.31
C ALA A 11 -22.82 17.90 -69.30
N ALA A 12 -23.26 19.01 -69.87
CA ALA A 12 -23.89 20.12 -69.15
C ALA A 12 -25.38 19.81 -68.88
N GLY A 13 -25.87 20.33 -67.74
CA GLY A 13 -27.28 20.71 -67.60
C GLY A 13 -28.12 19.82 -66.71
N ALA A 14 -28.29 20.25 -65.47
CA ALA A 14 -29.61 20.37 -64.77
C ALA A 14 -29.35 20.85 -63.33
N ALA A 15 -29.73 22.11 -63.02
CA ALA A 15 -29.80 22.61 -61.66
C ALA A 15 -31.01 21.96 -60.96
N ALA A 16 -30.74 21.04 -60.05
CA ALA A 16 -31.71 20.57 -59.07
C ALA A 16 -31.26 21.07 -57.70
N SER A 17 -32.04 21.97 -57.13
CA SER A 17 -31.92 22.45 -55.75
C SER A 17 -32.09 21.27 -54.79
N ALA A 18 -31.00 20.71 -54.31
CA ALA A 18 -31.01 19.74 -53.23
C ALA A 18 -31.14 20.52 -51.89
N VAL A 19 -32.27 20.40 -51.28
CA VAL A 19 -32.50 20.75 -49.86
C VAL A 19 -31.57 19.86 -49.05
N VAL A 20 -30.53 20.45 -48.47
CA VAL A 20 -29.65 19.76 -47.48
C VAL A 20 -30.50 19.61 -46.23
N PRO A 21 -30.79 18.38 -45.74
CA PRO A 21 -31.44 18.25 -44.47
C PRO A 21 -30.45 18.71 -43.41
N ASP A 22 -30.94 19.59 -42.51
CA ASP A 22 -30.29 19.95 -41.25
C ASP A 22 -29.81 18.65 -40.58
N VAL A 23 -28.49 18.45 -40.55
CA VAL A 23 -27.87 17.44 -39.71
C VAL A 23 -28.13 17.92 -38.29
N LEU A 24 -29.18 17.37 -37.66
CA LEU A 24 -29.41 17.46 -36.25
C LEU A 24 -28.08 17.26 -35.51
N ALA A 25 -27.62 18.32 -34.88
CA ALA A 25 -26.52 18.24 -33.94
C ALA A 25 -26.86 17.10 -32.98
N ALA A 26 -26.06 16.03 -33.04
CA ALA A 26 -26.16 14.94 -32.08
C ALA A 26 -26.02 15.59 -30.70
N ASP A 27 -27.06 15.49 -29.90
CA ASP A 27 -27.05 15.91 -28.51
C ASP A 27 -25.77 15.32 -27.87
N ALA A 28 -24.79 16.18 -27.59
CA ALA A 28 -23.61 15.81 -26.83
C ALA A 28 -24.17 15.30 -25.51
N LYS A 29 -24.03 13.98 -25.28
CA LYS A 29 -24.32 13.40 -23.97
C LYS A 29 -23.63 14.30 -22.94
N PRO A 30 -24.34 14.77 -21.90
CA PRO A 30 -23.72 15.60 -20.89
C PRO A 30 -22.52 14.86 -20.35
N GLU A 31 -21.33 15.46 -20.43
CA GLU A 31 -20.12 14.88 -19.86
C GLU A 31 -20.43 14.52 -18.41
N ALA A 32 -20.37 13.25 -18.09
CA ALA A 32 -20.59 12.79 -16.73
C ALA A 32 -19.59 13.54 -15.85
N LYS A 33 -20.10 14.34 -14.91
CA LYS A 33 -19.28 15.12 -13.96
C LYS A 33 -18.23 14.20 -13.37
N SER A 34 -16.95 14.47 -13.60
CA SER A 34 -15.87 13.64 -13.09
C SER A 34 -15.93 13.61 -11.57
N LYS A 35 -15.83 12.42 -10.98
CA LYS A 35 -15.79 12.22 -9.54
C LYS A 35 -14.54 12.87 -8.95
N THR A 36 -14.65 13.45 -7.76
CA THR A 36 -13.58 14.19 -7.08
C THR A 36 -13.06 13.42 -5.86
N LEU A 37 -11.74 13.25 -5.78
CA LEU A 37 -11.05 12.53 -4.71
C LEU A 37 -10.05 13.44 -4.00
N LEU A 38 -10.17 13.56 -2.69
CA LEU A 38 -9.15 14.14 -1.82
C LEU A 38 -8.30 13.03 -1.22
N ILE A 39 -6.97 13.11 -1.33
CA ILE A 39 -6.04 12.24 -0.60
C ILE A 39 -5.28 13.08 0.43
N LEU A 40 -5.51 12.81 1.71
CA LEU A 40 -4.70 13.37 2.79
C LEU A 40 -3.38 12.61 2.85
N GLY A 41 -2.30 13.21 2.35
CA GLY A 41 -1.00 12.59 2.08
C GLY A 41 -0.73 12.51 0.58
N GLY A 42 -0.76 11.32 0.02
CA GLY A 42 -0.74 11.07 -1.43
C GLY A 42 0.64 11.11 -2.11
N THR A 43 1.71 11.50 -1.42
CA THR A 43 3.03 11.74 -2.05
C THR A 43 4.08 10.68 -1.73
N ASN A 44 3.81 9.75 -0.83
CA ASN A 44 4.76 8.73 -0.41
C ASN A 44 4.12 7.34 -0.51
N PHE A 45 4.90 6.33 -0.85
CA PHE A 45 4.61 4.90 -0.93
C PHE A 45 3.21 4.55 -1.50
N ILE A 46 2.18 4.45 -0.65
CA ILE A 46 0.81 4.08 -1.05
C ILE A 46 0.19 5.16 -1.95
N GLY A 47 0.42 6.42 -1.61
CA GLY A 47 -0.20 7.58 -2.25
C GLY A 47 -0.04 7.65 -3.77
N PRO A 48 1.18 7.51 -4.35
CA PRO A 48 1.37 7.48 -5.79
C PRO A 48 0.64 6.32 -6.49
N HIS A 49 0.52 5.16 -5.86
CA HIS A 49 -0.22 4.03 -6.41
C HIS A 49 -1.73 4.29 -6.41
N LEU A 50 -2.28 4.79 -5.32
CA LEU A 50 -3.68 5.24 -5.23
C LEU A 50 -3.98 6.31 -6.28
N THR A 51 -3.11 7.31 -6.39
CA THR A 51 -3.28 8.41 -7.32
C THR A 51 -3.34 7.93 -8.77
N ARG A 52 -2.40 7.06 -9.18
CA ARG A 52 -2.40 6.50 -10.54
C ARG A 52 -3.65 5.68 -10.81
N GLU A 53 -4.10 4.88 -9.84
CA GLU A 53 -5.30 4.08 -9.99
C GLU A 53 -6.56 4.96 -10.06
N ALA A 54 -6.66 6.00 -9.24
CA ALA A 54 -7.75 6.96 -9.29
C ALA A 54 -7.81 7.70 -10.65
N LEU A 55 -6.67 8.15 -11.17
CA LEU A 55 -6.59 8.79 -12.49
C LEU A 55 -6.98 7.82 -13.61
N ARG A 56 -6.56 6.54 -13.54
CA ARG A 56 -6.98 5.49 -14.48
C ARG A 56 -8.50 5.29 -14.50
N LEU A 57 -9.16 5.51 -13.37
CA LEU A 57 -10.62 5.45 -13.20
C LEU A 57 -11.32 6.80 -13.46
N ASN A 58 -10.60 7.78 -14.05
CA ASN A 58 -11.11 9.12 -14.39
C ASN A 58 -11.57 9.95 -13.17
N TRP A 59 -10.95 9.76 -12.00
CA TRP A 59 -11.15 10.65 -10.86
C TRP A 59 -10.32 11.91 -11.01
N LYS A 60 -10.88 13.06 -10.62
CA LYS A 60 -10.13 14.29 -10.40
C LYS A 60 -9.53 14.23 -9.00
N VAL A 61 -8.20 14.11 -8.91
CA VAL A 61 -7.49 13.93 -7.64
C VAL A 61 -6.95 15.25 -7.13
N THR A 62 -7.12 15.49 -5.83
CA THR A 62 -6.50 16.57 -5.06
C THR A 62 -5.69 15.94 -3.93
N HIS A 63 -4.42 16.32 -3.77
CA HIS A 63 -3.61 15.97 -2.60
C HIS A 63 -3.67 17.11 -1.58
N PHE A 64 -3.60 16.75 -0.30
CA PHE A 64 -3.32 17.67 0.80
C PHE A 64 -2.12 17.17 1.58
N ASN A 65 -1.05 17.94 1.61
CA ASN A 65 0.20 17.58 2.28
C ASN A 65 1.04 18.83 2.63
N ARG A 66 2.17 18.62 3.32
CA ARG A 66 3.06 19.69 3.80
C ARG A 66 3.96 20.31 2.72
N GLY A 67 3.87 19.86 1.47
CA GLY A 67 4.73 20.36 0.37
C GLY A 67 6.20 19.90 0.44
N LYS A 68 6.57 19.01 1.38
CA LYS A 68 7.98 18.60 1.61
C LYS A 68 8.51 17.54 0.64
N HIS A 69 7.65 16.87 -0.09
CA HIS A 69 7.98 15.74 -0.99
C HIS A 69 7.52 16.03 -2.42
N ALA A 70 8.18 17.00 -3.06
CA ALA A 70 7.88 17.35 -4.46
C ALA A 70 8.16 16.19 -5.45
N ALA A 71 9.10 15.32 -5.14
CA ALA A 71 9.51 14.21 -6.02
C ALA A 71 8.50 13.05 -6.12
N GLY A 72 7.49 12.97 -5.25
CA GLY A 72 6.46 11.92 -5.26
C GLY A 72 5.18 12.33 -5.99
N GLY A 73 5.10 13.55 -6.52
CA GLY A 73 3.91 14.08 -7.17
C GLY A 73 3.63 13.36 -8.50
N VAL A 74 2.38 12.97 -8.70
CA VAL A 74 1.91 12.53 -10.02
C VAL A 74 1.59 13.78 -10.83
N PRO A 75 2.11 13.94 -12.05
CA PRO A 75 1.82 15.12 -12.88
C PRO A 75 0.33 15.34 -13.08
N GLY A 76 -0.11 16.61 -13.06
CA GLY A 76 -1.51 16.97 -13.29
C GLY A 76 -2.44 16.86 -12.08
N VAL A 77 -1.90 16.51 -10.90
CA VAL A 77 -2.66 16.45 -9.64
C VAL A 77 -2.60 17.79 -8.92
N GLU A 78 -3.77 18.33 -8.56
CA GLU A 78 -3.86 19.51 -7.69
C GLU A 78 -3.26 19.20 -6.32
N THR A 79 -2.43 20.09 -5.79
CA THR A 79 -1.89 19.96 -4.43
C THR A 79 -2.27 21.16 -3.59
N LEU A 80 -2.92 20.90 -2.46
CA LEU A 80 -3.20 21.85 -1.40
C LEU A 80 -2.15 21.71 -0.31
N THR A 81 -1.54 22.80 0.07
CA THR A 81 -0.51 22.80 1.12
C THR A 81 -1.11 23.15 2.48
N GLY A 82 -0.70 22.41 3.49
CA GLY A 82 -1.05 22.60 4.89
C GLY A 82 -0.52 21.49 5.77
N ASP A 83 -0.70 21.61 7.08
CA ASP A 83 -0.36 20.56 8.05
C ASP A 83 -1.60 20.18 8.86
N ARG A 84 -1.78 18.88 9.10
CA ARG A 84 -2.90 18.34 9.89
C ARG A 84 -2.93 18.85 11.34
N ASN A 85 -1.84 19.37 11.84
CA ASN A 85 -1.71 19.92 13.18
C ASN A 85 -2.49 21.26 13.40
N GLY A 86 -3.45 21.57 12.52
CA GLY A 86 -4.32 22.75 12.61
C GLY A 86 -4.21 23.69 11.40
N GLN A 87 -3.29 23.47 10.47
CA GLN A 87 -3.15 24.28 9.25
C GLN A 87 -4.01 23.69 8.12
N LEU A 88 -5.33 23.73 8.29
CA LEU A 88 -6.31 23.09 7.40
C LEU A 88 -7.07 24.09 6.52
N ASP A 89 -6.65 25.37 6.45
CA ASP A 89 -7.41 26.44 5.79
C ASP A 89 -7.61 26.21 4.28
N SER A 90 -6.62 25.59 3.61
CA SER A 90 -6.74 25.26 2.19
C SER A 90 -7.82 24.19 1.87
N LEU A 91 -8.34 23.50 2.87
CA LEU A 91 -9.42 22.54 2.75
C LEU A 91 -10.81 23.17 2.99
N ARG A 92 -10.88 24.33 3.65
CA ARG A 92 -12.16 24.96 4.03
C ARG A 92 -12.97 25.39 2.82
N GLY A 93 -14.28 25.19 2.90
CA GLY A 93 -15.23 25.57 1.85
C GLY A 93 -15.18 24.75 0.56
N ARG A 94 -14.36 23.71 0.52
CA ARG A 94 -14.22 22.79 -0.61
C ARG A 94 -15.04 21.52 -0.39
N THR A 95 -15.42 20.86 -1.47
CA THR A 95 -16.22 19.64 -1.46
C THR A 95 -15.55 18.55 -2.31
N TRP A 96 -15.66 17.30 -1.87
CA TRP A 96 -15.21 16.12 -2.63
C TRP A 96 -16.24 14.99 -2.52
N ASP A 97 -16.33 14.18 -3.56
CA ASP A 97 -17.15 12.96 -3.51
C ASP A 97 -16.60 11.96 -2.51
N VAL A 98 -15.27 11.85 -2.44
CA VAL A 98 -14.55 10.90 -1.56
C VAL A 98 -13.29 11.53 -0.98
N MET A 99 -12.95 11.10 0.24
CA MET A 99 -11.65 11.31 0.86
C MET A 99 -10.97 9.97 1.16
N ILE A 100 -9.67 9.87 0.88
CA ILE A 100 -8.80 8.80 1.39
C ILE A 100 -7.81 9.42 2.37
N ASP A 101 -7.76 8.90 3.60
CA ASP A 101 -6.77 9.31 4.58
C ASP A 101 -5.59 8.32 4.60
N ASP A 102 -4.49 8.70 3.92
CA ASP A 102 -3.24 7.95 3.79
C ASP A 102 -2.17 8.39 4.82
N SER A 103 -2.46 9.38 5.65
CA SER A 103 -1.48 9.98 6.56
C SER A 103 -1.99 10.18 8.00
N GLY A 104 -3.03 9.45 8.38
CA GLY A 104 -3.65 9.54 9.70
C GLY A 104 -2.92 8.71 10.76
N TYR A 105 -2.09 9.34 11.60
CA TYR A 105 -1.34 8.68 12.67
C TYR A 105 -1.69 9.19 14.06
N VAL A 106 -1.78 10.49 14.25
CA VAL A 106 -2.06 11.12 15.56
C VAL A 106 -3.55 11.37 15.70
N PRO A 107 -4.24 10.80 16.71
CA PRO A 107 -5.69 10.84 16.85
C PRO A 107 -6.26 12.26 16.85
N LYS A 108 -5.66 13.17 17.61
CA LYS A 108 -6.05 14.59 17.66
C LYS A 108 -6.13 15.23 16.27
N TYR A 109 -5.11 15.02 15.42
CA TYR A 109 -5.06 15.61 14.08
C TYR A 109 -6.00 14.92 13.10
N VAL A 110 -6.21 13.60 13.25
CA VAL A 110 -7.22 12.85 12.48
C VAL A 110 -8.62 13.35 12.82
N LYS A 111 -8.94 13.52 14.11
CA LYS A 111 -10.21 14.08 14.58
C LYS A 111 -10.49 15.44 13.94
N MET A 112 -9.54 16.38 14.05
CA MET A 112 -9.67 17.74 13.48
C MET A 112 -9.98 17.73 11.99
N SER A 113 -9.24 16.94 11.21
CA SER A 113 -9.45 16.84 9.76
C SER A 113 -10.73 16.11 9.38
N ALA A 114 -11.11 15.05 10.12
CA ALA A 114 -12.35 14.31 9.88
C ALA A 114 -13.60 15.17 10.17
N GLU A 115 -13.62 15.89 11.30
CA GLU A 115 -14.72 16.79 11.66
C GLU A 115 -14.88 17.95 10.67
N LEU A 116 -13.76 18.53 10.19
CA LEU A 116 -13.78 19.58 9.18
C LEU A 116 -14.35 19.10 7.85
N LEU A 117 -13.96 17.90 7.42
CA LEU A 117 -14.26 17.40 6.06
C LEU A 117 -15.56 16.63 5.97
N ALA A 118 -16.02 15.95 7.02
CA ALA A 118 -17.21 15.10 6.98
C ALA A 118 -18.50 15.79 6.49
N PRO A 119 -18.77 17.09 6.75
CA PRO A 119 -19.92 17.78 6.19
C PRO A 119 -19.85 17.98 4.67
N ASN A 120 -18.65 18.01 4.09
CA ASN A 120 -18.40 18.39 2.70
C ASN A 120 -17.83 17.25 1.85
N VAL A 121 -17.74 16.04 2.41
CA VAL A 121 -17.23 14.85 1.74
C VAL A 121 -18.26 13.73 1.80
N GLY A 122 -18.55 13.16 0.63
CA GLY A 122 -19.61 12.14 0.50
C GLY A 122 -19.27 10.81 1.15
N TYR A 123 -17.98 10.40 1.14
CA TYR A 123 -17.51 9.10 1.62
C TYR A 123 -16.04 9.17 2.04
N CYS A 124 -15.64 8.36 3.03
CA CYS A 124 -14.27 8.27 3.52
C CYS A 124 -13.70 6.85 3.42
N LEU A 125 -12.44 6.73 3.03
CA LEU A 125 -11.64 5.53 3.25
C LEU A 125 -10.47 5.92 4.17
N TYR A 126 -10.40 5.28 5.34
CA TYR A 126 -9.31 5.48 6.29
C TYR A 126 -8.33 4.30 6.23
N ILE A 127 -7.05 4.58 5.96
CA ILE A 127 -5.99 3.58 5.98
C ILE A 127 -5.47 3.45 7.39
N SER A 128 -5.86 2.36 8.07
CA SER A 128 -5.42 1.98 9.40
C SER A 128 -4.22 1.01 9.34
N SER A 129 -4.18 0.02 10.23
CA SER A 129 -3.18 -1.04 10.29
C SER A 129 -3.74 -2.23 11.08
N ILE A 130 -3.28 -3.46 10.78
CA ILE A 130 -3.51 -4.60 11.67
C ILE A 130 -2.91 -4.38 13.07
N SER A 131 -1.90 -3.49 13.20
CA SER A 131 -1.35 -3.11 14.50
C SER A 131 -2.38 -2.47 15.44
N ALA A 132 -3.56 -2.08 14.93
CA ALA A 132 -4.68 -1.61 15.75
C ALA A 132 -5.23 -2.69 16.70
N TYR A 133 -4.97 -3.98 16.45
CA TYR A 133 -5.39 -5.05 17.35
C TYR A 133 -4.63 -5.04 18.67
N ALA A 134 -5.33 -5.43 19.75
CA ALA A 134 -4.78 -5.40 21.10
C ALA A 134 -3.75 -6.49 21.38
N SER A 135 -3.77 -7.61 20.63
CA SER A 135 -2.88 -8.75 20.84
C SER A 135 -2.70 -9.52 19.54
N PHE A 136 -1.55 -10.17 19.39
CA PHE A 136 -1.22 -11.08 18.30
C PHE A 136 -0.94 -12.52 18.78
N ALA A 137 -1.24 -12.83 20.05
CA ALA A 137 -1.09 -14.18 20.59
C ALA A 137 -2.00 -15.21 19.90
N LYS A 138 -3.05 -14.75 19.22
CA LYS A 138 -3.98 -15.55 18.42
C LYS A 138 -4.27 -14.86 17.08
N PRO A 139 -4.72 -15.61 16.05
CA PRO A 139 -5.17 -15.01 14.81
C PRO A 139 -6.26 -13.95 15.04
N ASN A 140 -6.12 -12.80 14.39
CA ASN A 140 -7.11 -11.72 14.43
C ASN A 140 -8.07 -11.78 13.25
N ASP A 141 -9.29 -11.30 13.47
CA ASP A 141 -10.27 -10.95 12.45
C ASP A 141 -10.81 -9.53 12.66
N ILE A 142 -11.78 -9.11 11.85
CA ILE A 142 -12.33 -7.75 11.94
C ILE A 142 -13.07 -7.46 13.26
N HIS A 143 -13.45 -8.47 14.03
CA HIS A 143 -14.16 -8.39 15.30
C HIS A 143 -13.23 -8.48 16.52
N SER A 144 -11.94 -8.77 16.31
CA SER A 144 -10.94 -8.84 17.36
C SER A 144 -10.78 -7.48 18.06
N ALA A 145 -10.54 -7.52 19.38
CA ALA A 145 -10.37 -6.32 20.20
C ALA A 145 -9.20 -5.46 19.71
N THR A 146 -9.38 -4.15 19.72
CA THR A 146 -8.34 -3.17 19.38
C THR A 146 -7.65 -2.62 20.63
N GLY A 147 -6.40 -2.17 20.43
CA GLY A 147 -5.61 -1.53 21.47
C GLY A 147 -6.25 -0.23 21.95
N LYS A 148 -5.96 0.14 23.19
CA LYS A 148 -6.46 1.36 23.83
C LYS A 148 -5.29 2.19 24.35
N LEU A 149 -5.36 3.50 24.18
CA LEU A 149 -4.42 4.43 24.80
C LEU A 149 -4.82 4.71 26.25
N SER A 150 -3.85 4.75 27.14
CA SER A 150 -4.04 5.24 28.50
C SER A 150 -4.26 6.76 28.53
N ASN A 151 -3.57 7.47 27.62
CA ASN A 151 -3.75 8.90 27.38
C ASN A 151 -4.14 9.11 25.91
N PRO A 152 -5.38 9.55 25.59
CA PRO A 152 -5.82 9.78 24.21
C PRO A 152 -5.13 10.97 23.54
N ASP A 153 -4.50 11.86 24.29
CA ASP A 153 -3.82 13.05 23.77
C ASP A 153 -2.34 12.82 23.43
N VAL A 154 -1.84 11.57 23.57
CA VAL A 154 -0.47 11.25 23.19
C VAL A 154 -0.24 11.50 21.70
N GLU A 155 0.85 12.20 21.39
CA GLU A 155 1.25 12.51 20.00
C GLU A 155 2.49 11.73 19.58
N GLU A 156 3.26 11.18 20.52
CA GLU A 156 4.47 10.41 20.24
C GLU A 156 4.14 9.01 19.72
N ILE A 157 4.67 8.71 18.54
CA ILE A 157 4.49 7.42 17.86
C ILE A 157 5.66 6.52 18.25
N THR A 158 5.37 5.50 19.04
CA THR A 158 6.30 4.44 19.43
C THR A 158 5.74 3.07 19.05
N GLY A 159 6.50 1.99 19.23
CA GLY A 159 5.98 0.62 19.06
C GLY A 159 4.74 0.33 19.93
N GLY A 160 4.69 0.90 21.15
CA GLY A 160 3.56 0.72 22.06
C GLY A 160 2.36 1.61 21.78
N THR A 161 2.55 2.81 21.22
CA THR A 161 1.46 3.77 20.97
C THR A 161 0.86 3.67 19.58
N TYR A 162 1.63 3.25 18.57
CA TYR A 162 1.21 3.25 17.16
C TYR A 162 -0.12 2.51 16.92
N GLY A 163 -0.23 1.28 17.37
CA GLY A 163 -1.44 0.47 17.19
C GLY A 163 -2.68 1.06 17.87
N PRO A 164 -2.62 1.35 19.18
CA PRO A 164 -3.70 2.04 19.89
C PRO A 164 -4.07 3.41 19.30
N MET A 165 -3.11 4.18 18.78
CA MET A 165 -3.38 5.45 18.09
C MET A 165 -4.17 5.21 16.80
N LYS A 166 -3.79 4.20 16.00
CA LYS A 166 -4.53 3.84 14.78
C LYS A 166 -5.98 3.45 15.13
N ALA A 167 -6.18 2.65 16.17
CA ALA A 167 -7.51 2.27 16.63
C ALA A 167 -8.37 3.49 17.05
N LEU A 168 -7.78 4.47 17.75
CA LEU A 168 -8.49 5.68 18.13
C LEU A 168 -8.77 6.59 16.91
N CYS A 169 -7.86 6.65 15.94
CA CYS A 169 -8.10 7.33 14.67
C CYS A 169 -9.27 6.72 13.88
N GLU A 170 -9.39 5.37 13.84
CA GLU A 170 -10.54 4.68 13.25
C GLU A 170 -11.84 5.16 13.86
N GLN A 171 -11.89 5.20 15.20
CA GLN A 171 -13.08 5.63 15.95
C GLN A 171 -13.46 7.07 15.61
N TYR A 172 -12.53 8.02 15.71
CA TYR A 172 -12.80 9.44 15.40
C TYR A 172 -13.26 9.66 13.97
N THR A 173 -12.68 8.93 13.01
CA THR A 173 -13.10 9.04 11.61
C THR A 173 -14.49 8.42 11.41
N ALA A 174 -14.77 7.27 12.03
CA ALA A 174 -16.09 6.63 11.94
C ALA A 174 -17.18 7.48 12.56
N ASP A 175 -16.93 8.11 13.71
CA ASP A 175 -17.84 9.01 14.41
C ASP A 175 -18.18 10.25 13.55
N ALA A 176 -17.17 10.84 12.90
CA ALA A 176 -17.36 11.99 12.03
C ALA A 176 -18.18 11.65 10.77
N PHE A 177 -17.88 10.54 10.11
CA PHE A 177 -18.51 10.14 8.84
C PHE A 177 -19.81 9.34 9.01
N LYS A 178 -20.18 8.93 10.21
CA LYS A 178 -21.50 8.33 10.55
C LYS A 178 -21.91 7.20 9.60
N GLY A 179 -21.04 6.19 9.44
CA GLY A 179 -21.29 5.00 8.61
C GLY A 179 -20.97 5.16 7.12
N ARG A 180 -20.53 6.34 6.65
CA ARG A 180 -20.07 6.57 5.28
C ARG A 180 -18.56 6.34 5.18
N ILE A 181 -18.06 5.17 5.61
CA ILE A 181 -16.63 4.92 5.76
C ILE A 181 -16.26 3.46 5.52
N SER A 182 -15.12 3.24 4.86
CA SER A 182 -14.30 2.03 4.97
C SER A 182 -13.10 2.29 5.85
N VAL A 183 -12.84 1.39 6.77
CA VAL A 183 -11.57 1.30 7.50
C VAL A 183 -10.79 0.11 6.98
N VAL A 184 -9.65 0.35 6.38
CA VAL A 184 -8.76 -0.69 5.86
C VAL A 184 -7.59 -0.86 6.81
N ARG A 185 -7.37 -2.08 7.30
CA ARG A 185 -6.25 -2.47 8.18
C ARG A 185 -5.25 -3.30 7.39
N PRO A 186 -4.29 -2.71 6.67
CA PRO A 186 -3.23 -3.46 6.03
C PRO A 186 -2.24 -4.00 7.04
N GLY A 187 -1.57 -5.12 6.68
CA GLY A 187 -0.38 -5.61 7.36
C GLY A 187 0.89 -5.02 6.78
N TYR A 188 1.90 -5.86 6.53
CA TYR A 188 3.10 -5.43 5.82
C TYR A 188 2.75 -5.10 4.36
N ILE A 189 2.69 -3.81 4.05
CA ILE A 189 2.56 -3.32 2.69
C ILE A 189 3.94 -3.37 2.06
N VAL A 190 4.05 -3.99 0.89
CA VAL A 190 5.33 -4.28 0.23
C VAL A 190 5.27 -3.91 -1.25
N GLY A 191 6.42 -3.82 -1.89
CA GLY A 191 6.48 -3.53 -3.33
C GLY A 191 7.24 -2.25 -3.66
N PRO A 192 7.21 -1.81 -4.93
CA PRO A 192 7.91 -0.60 -5.36
C PRO A 192 7.46 0.64 -4.58
N LEU A 193 8.42 1.53 -4.30
CA LEU A 193 8.30 2.75 -3.50
C LEU A 193 8.25 2.53 -1.97
N ASP A 194 8.38 1.30 -1.46
CA ASP A 194 8.54 1.08 -0.02
C ASP A 194 9.89 1.59 0.47
N ALA A 195 9.88 2.72 1.15
CA ALA A 195 11.07 3.36 1.70
C ALA A 195 11.53 2.75 3.03
N THR A 196 10.85 1.72 3.56
CA THR A 196 11.17 1.08 4.85
C THR A 196 12.21 -0.03 4.71
N ASP A 197 12.35 -0.61 3.53
CA ASP A 197 13.22 -1.74 3.16
C ASP A 197 12.92 -3.06 3.87
N ARG A 198 11.87 -3.16 4.67
CA ARG A 198 11.56 -4.36 5.46
C ARG A 198 11.41 -5.61 4.60
N PHE A 199 10.71 -5.48 3.46
CA PHE A 199 10.58 -6.56 2.47
C PHE A 199 11.73 -6.52 1.44
N THR A 200 12.16 -5.34 1.03
CA THR A 200 13.23 -5.10 0.06
C THR A 200 14.55 -5.75 0.48
N TYR A 201 14.78 -5.88 1.80
CA TYR A 201 15.93 -6.59 2.35
C TYR A 201 16.12 -7.98 1.73
N TRP A 202 15.06 -8.77 1.59
CA TRP A 202 15.16 -10.18 1.17
C TRP A 202 15.74 -10.35 -0.23
N PRO A 203 15.15 -9.77 -1.31
CA PRO A 203 15.74 -9.87 -2.63
C PRO A 203 17.09 -9.17 -2.76
N VAL A 204 17.31 -8.07 -2.05
CA VAL A 204 18.63 -7.38 -2.05
C VAL A 204 19.67 -8.22 -1.34
N ARG A 205 19.37 -8.85 -0.20
CA ARG A 205 20.31 -9.76 0.47
C ARG A 205 20.61 -10.97 -0.40
N ALA A 206 19.60 -11.58 -1.00
CA ALA A 206 19.76 -12.70 -1.91
C ALA A 206 20.63 -12.36 -3.13
N SER A 207 20.60 -11.12 -3.62
CA SER A 207 21.42 -10.70 -4.77
C SER A 207 22.90 -10.53 -4.48
N LYS A 208 23.31 -10.49 -3.20
CA LYS A 208 24.70 -10.28 -2.79
C LYS A 208 25.56 -11.55 -2.79
N GLY A 209 24.95 -12.73 -2.92
CA GLY A 209 25.68 -14.00 -2.87
C GLY A 209 26.11 -14.41 -1.45
N GLY A 210 26.93 -15.46 -1.38
CA GLY A 210 27.43 -16.01 -0.14
C GLY A 210 26.37 -16.75 0.67
N GLU A 211 26.61 -16.91 1.97
CA GLU A 211 25.69 -17.56 2.89
C GLU A 211 24.73 -16.53 3.50
N MET A 212 23.44 -16.78 3.40
CA MET A 212 22.36 -15.92 3.87
C MET A 212 21.61 -16.61 5.01
N LEU A 213 21.44 -15.91 6.12
CA LEU A 213 20.61 -16.36 7.23
C LEU A 213 19.13 -16.17 6.90
N ALA A 214 18.33 -17.22 7.13
CA ALA A 214 16.87 -17.14 7.16
C ALA A 214 16.37 -17.55 8.55
N PRO A 215 15.46 -16.77 9.18
CA PRO A 215 14.97 -17.06 10.53
C PRO A 215 13.90 -18.14 10.53
N GLY A 216 13.82 -18.89 11.63
CA GLY A 216 12.78 -19.89 11.84
C GLY A 216 12.88 -21.08 10.91
N THR A 217 11.78 -21.38 10.20
CA THR A 217 11.70 -22.49 9.26
C THR A 217 11.11 -22.05 7.91
N PRO A 218 11.39 -22.85 6.83
CA PRO A 218 10.74 -22.58 5.53
C PRO A 218 9.20 -22.60 5.56
N LYS A 219 8.61 -23.21 6.57
CA LYS A 219 7.14 -23.37 6.68
C LYS A 219 6.48 -22.24 7.49
N ASP A 220 7.25 -21.36 8.10
CA ASP A 220 6.69 -20.28 8.89
C ASP A 220 5.83 -19.37 8.00
N PRO A 221 4.56 -19.13 8.37
CA PRO A 221 3.67 -18.31 7.55
C PRO A 221 4.10 -16.85 7.57
N VAL A 222 3.93 -16.17 6.44
CA VAL A 222 4.09 -14.72 6.34
C VAL A 222 2.89 -14.11 5.65
N GLN A 223 2.53 -12.90 6.05
CA GLN A 223 1.46 -12.14 5.43
C GLN A 223 1.96 -10.79 4.95
N VAL A 224 1.79 -10.54 3.66
CA VAL A 224 2.13 -9.28 3.01
C VAL A 224 1.01 -8.86 2.06
N ILE A 225 0.96 -7.60 1.70
CA ILE A 225 0.10 -7.10 0.62
C ILE A 225 0.92 -6.21 -0.31
N ASP A 226 0.92 -6.53 -1.61
CA ASP A 226 1.53 -5.66 -2.60
C ASP A 226 0.77 -4.33 -2.66
N VAL A 227 1.50 -3.23 -2.60
CA VAL A 227 0.94 -1.88 -2.59
C VAL A 227 0.02 -1.60 -3.78
N ARG A 228 0.27 -2.22 -4.92
CA ARG A 228 -0.54 -2.07 -6.13
C ARG A 228 -1.87 -2.82 -6.03
N ASP A 229 -1.86 -4.01 -5.43
CA ASP A 229 -3.07 -4.79 -5.17
C ASP A 229 -3.93 -4.07 -4.12
N LEU A 230 -3.29 -3.56 -3.07
CA LEU A 230 -3.93 -2.75 -2.05
C LEU A 230 -4.59 -1.51 -2.66
N ALA A 231 -3.86 -0.74 -3.48
CA ALA A 231 -4.37 0.47 -4.10
C ALA A 231 -5.56 0.19 -5.04
N THR A 232 -5.45 -0.81 -5.91
CA THR A 232 -6.52 -1.21 -6.81
C THR A 232 -7.76 -1.64 -6.05
N TRP A 233 -7.60 -2.45 -5.00
CA TRP A 233 -8.72 -2.92 -4.19
C TRP A 233 -9.35 -1.79 -3.36
N MET A 234 -8.56 -0.90 -2.76
CA MET A 234 -9.09 0.27 -2.05
C MET A 234 -9.91 1.18 -2.99
N MET A 235 -9.46 1.36 -4.23
CA MET A 235 -10.25 2.13 -5.21
C MET A 235 -11.57 1.42 -5.58
N SER A 236 -11.62 0.09 -5.57
CA SER A 236 -12.89 -0.64 -5.75
C SER A 236 -13.87 -0.42 -4.59
N LEU A 237 -13.37 -0.32 -3.34
CA LEU A 237 -14.20 0.06 -2.18
C LEU A 237 -14.76 1.47 -2.32
N VAL A 238 -13.92 2.39 -2.79
CA VAL A 238 -14.30 3.78 -3.06
C VAL A 238 -15.38 3.88 -4.15
N GLU A 239 -15.19 3.17 -5.26
CA GLU A 239 -16.19 3.14 -6.36
C GLU A 239 -17.54 2.60 -5.89
N ALA A 240 -17.54 1.54 -5.08
CA ALA A 240 -18.75 0.91 -4.56
C ALA A 240 -19.28 1.57 -3.27
N ARG A 241 -18.53 2.51 -2.67
CA ARG A 241 -18.81 3.10 -1.34
C ARG A 241 -19.12 2.02 -0.29
N THR A 242 -18.28 0.97 -0.27
CA THR A 242 -18.46 -0.17 0.61
C THR A 242 -18.10 0.20 2.05
N ASN A 243 -19.07 0.21 2.95
CA ASN A 243 -18.85 0.54 4.35
C ASN A 243 -18.36 -0.67 5.15
N GLY A 244 -17.51 -0.44 6.14
CA GLY A 244 -17.09 -1.49 7.08
C GLY A 244 -15.60 -1.47 7.43
N TYR A 245 -15.19 -2.53 8.15
CA TYR A 245 -13.80 -2.76 8.55
C TYR A 245 -13.23 -3.94 7.78
N PHE A 246 -12.00 -3.82 7.29
CA PHE A 246 -11.41 -4.81 6.40
C PHE A 246 -9.92 -4.98 6.69
N ASN A 247 -9.47 -6.21 6.90
CA ASN A 247 -8.06 -6.55 6.93
C ASN A 247 -7.51 -6.71 5.51
N ALA A 248 -6.36 -6.15 5.22
CA ALA A 248 -5.76 -6.20 3.89
C ALA A 248 -4.32 -6.75 3.95
N VAL A 249 -4.22 -8.07 3.87
CA VAL A 249 -2.99 -8.85 3.77
C VAL A 249 -3.22 -10.03 2.82
N SER A 250 -2.21 -10.85 2.56
CA SER A 250 -2.40 -12.14 1.88
C SER A 250 -3.26 -13.10 2.72
N PRO A 251 -3.95 -14.08 2.11
CA PRO A 251 -4.65 -15.12 2.87
C PRO A 251 -3.72 -15.85 3.84
N PRO A 252 -4.18 -16.22 5.05
CA PRO A 252 -3.37 -17.02 5.96
C PRO A 252 -2.86 -18.31 5.28
N GLY A 253 -1.54 -18.56 5.40
CA GLY A 253 -0.91 -19.73 4.79
C GLY A 253 -0.70 -19.68 3.27
N ALA A 254 -1.07 -18.56 2.60
CA ALA A 254 -0.82 -18.42 1.17
C ALA A 254 0.68 -18.27 0.84
N PHE A 255 1.45 -17.71 1.76
CA PHE A 255 2.88 -17.50 1.64
C PHE A 255 3.61 -17.95 2.91
N THR A 256 4.80 -18.51 2.71
CA THR A 256 5.72 -18.89 3.79
C THR A 256 7.04 -18.14 3.66
N MET A 257 7.88 -18.20 4.70
CA MET A 257 9.27 -17.70 4.61
C MET A 257 10.05 -18.42 3.53
N GLY A 258 9.82 -19.73 3.36
CA GLY A 258 10.41 -20.52 2.27
C GLY A 258 10.05 -19.99 0.89
N ASP A 259 8.80 -19.59 0.69
CA ASP A 259 8.35 -18.99 -0.58
C ASP A 259 9.02 -17.64 -0.83
N LEU A 260 9.13 -16.79 0.21
CA LEU A 260 9.79 -15.47 0.11
C LEU A 260 11.27 -15.62 -0.21
N VAL A 261 11.97 -16.49 0.52
CA VAL A 261 13.39 -16.74 0.30
C VAL A 261 13.62 -17.33 -1.09
N THR A 262 12.82 -18.31 -1.50
CA THR A 262 12.91 -18.92 -2.84
C THR A 262 12.66 -17.90 -3.94
N ALA A 263 11.63 -17.08 -3.82
CA ALA A 263 11.37 -16.01 -4.78
C ALA A 263 12.51 -14.99 -4.87
N SER A 264 13.14 -14.69 -3.72
CA SER A 264 14.29 -13.78 -3.65
C SER A 264 15.54 -14.36 -4.34
N LEU A 265 15.80 -15.65 -4.18
CA LEU A 265 16.88 -16.35 -4.88
C LEU A 265 16.64 -16.40 -6.40
N HIS A 266 15.40 -16.67 -6.82
CA HIS A 266 15.02 -16.69 -8.24
C HIS A 266 15.11 -15.31 -8.89
N ALA A 267 14.95 -14.23 -8.15
CA ALA A 267 15.14 -12.87 -8.66
C ALA A 267 16.62 -12.56 -8.99
N SER A 268 17.58 -13.30 -8.42
CA SER A 268 19.02 -13.10 -8.64
C SER A 268 19.78 -14.43 -8.71
N PRO A 269 19.47 -15.33 -9.67
CA PRO A 269 19.98 -16.70 -9.68
C PRO A 269 21.52 -16.79 -9.87
N LYS A 270 22.12 -15.78 -10.49
CA LYS A 270 23.58 -15.74 -10.70
C LYS A 270 24.38 -15.37 -9.45
N ALA A 271 23.74 -14.90 -8.40
CA ALA A 271 24.43 -14.54 -7.15
C ALA A 271 25.00 -15.77 -6.40
N GLY A 272 24.43 -16.95 -6.63
CA GLY A 272 24.89 -18.20 -6.00
C GLY A 272 24.69 -18.22 -4.48
N THR A 273 23.67 -17.49 -3.97
CA THR A 273 23.38 -17.42 -2.54
C THR A 273 22.91 -18.75 -1.99
N LYS A 274 23.52 -19.19 -0.89
CA LYS A 274 23.12 -20.36 -0.10
C LYS A 274 22.38 -19.89 1.13
N VAL A 275 21.33 -20.61 1.54
CA VAL A 275 20.50 -20.23 2.68
C VAL A 275 20.74 -21.18 3.84
N THR A 276 21.00 -20.60 5.01
CA THR A 276 21.05 -21.31 6.29
C THR A 276 19.88 -20.89 7.16
N TRP A 277 19.00 -21.86 7.45
CA TRP A 277 17.85 -21.66 8.34
C TRP A 277 18.31 -21.76 9.79
N VAL A 278 18.04 -20.71 10.56
CA VAL A 278 18.38 -20.64 11.98
C VAL A 278 17.08 -20.63 12.80
N PRO A 279 16.83 -21.67 13.61
CA PRO A 279 15.60 -21.80 14.38
C PRO A 279 15.35 -20.63 15.33
N GLU A 280 14.07 -20.30 15.54
CA GLU A 280 13.60 -19.25 16.45
C GLU A 280 14.25 -19.32 17.84
N ASP A 281 14.30 -20.52 18.43
CA ASP A 281 14.85 -20.71 19.78
C ASP A 281 16.36 -20.38 19.85
N PHE A 282 17.12 -20.68 18.79
CA PHE A 282 18.52 -20.29 18.71
C PHE A 282 18.67 -18.77 18.59
N LEU A 283 17.88 -18.13 17.73
CA LEU A 283 17.90 -16.69 17.58
C LEU A 283 17.51 -15.99 18.89
N ALA A 284 16.45 -16.44 19.56
CA ALA A 284 16.01 -15.89 20.84
C ALA A 284 17.06 -16.00 21.95
N ALA A 285 17.89 -17.07 21.93
CA ALA A 285 18.95 -17.26 22.89
C ALA A 285 20.18 -16.36 22.64
N HIS A 286 20.41 -15.93 21.39
CA HIS A 286 21.60 -15.18 20.99
C HIS A 286 21.34 -13.73 20.59
N TRP A 287 20.08 -13.36 20.33
CA TRP A 287 19.68 -12.00 20.03
C TRP A 287 18.92 -11.41 21.22
N LYS A 288 19.26 -10.17 21.58
CA LYS A 288 18.46 -9.43 22.55
C LYS A 288 17.15 -8.99 21.87
N GLN A 289 16.10 -8.84 22.66
CA GLN A 289 14.74 -8.60 22.21
C GLN A 289 14.58 -7.40 21.25
N ASP A 290 15.48 -6.42 21.30
CA ASP A 290 15.44 -5.20 20.49
C ASP A 290 16.49 -5.16 19.36
N ASP A 291 17.26 -6.24 19.18
CA ASP A 291 18.45 -6.19 18.31
C ASP A 291 18.13 -6.34 16.82
N VAL A 292 17.12 -7.13 16.43
CA VAL A 292 16.85 -7.43 15.01
C VAL A 292 15.38 -7.74 14.79
N ASP A 293 14.79 -6.99 13.87
CA ASP A 293 13.49 -7.28 13.29
C ASP A 293 13.69 -7.70 11.81
N LEU A 294 13.21 -8.90 11.43
CA LEU A 294 13.30 -9.44 10.07
C LEU A 294 11.92 -9.64 9.42
N PRO A 295 11.13 -8.55 9.28
CA PRO A 295 9.82 -8.68 8.66
C PRO A 295 9.93 -9.18 7.20
N PRO A 296 8.91 -9.90 6.71
CA PRO A 296 7.61 -10.15 7.35
C PRO A 296 7.59 -11.36 8.30
N TRP A 297 8.74 -12.00 8.59
CA TRP A 297 8.80 -13.06 9.58
C TRP A 297 8.45 -12.53 10.98
N SER A 298 7.74 -13.33 11.75
CA SER A 298 7.45 -13.09 13.16
C SER A 298 7.58 -14.39 13.94
N PRO A 299 8.01 -14.34 15.21
CA PRO A 299 8.01 -15.51 16.06
C PRO A 299 6.67 -16.23 16.07
N MET A 300 6.70 -17.57 16.01
CA MET A 300 5.48 -18.39 15.98
C MET A 300 5.00 -18.81 17.37
N LYS A 301 5.58 -18.22 18.42
CA LYS A 301 5.30 -18.50 19.84
C LYS A 301 4.96 -17.23 20.59
N GLY A 302 4.36 -17.40 21.79
CA GLY A 302 4.08 -16.29 22.69
C GLY A 302 3.13 -15.26 22.13
N ASP A 303 3.42 -13.99 22.36
CA ASP A 303 2.54 -12.87 22.02
C ASP A 303 2.40 -12.60 20.52
N MET A 304 3.24 -13.20 19.70
CA MET A 304 3.24 -13.02 18.23
C MET A 304 2.75 -14.26 17.46
N ALA A 305 2.32 -15.33 18.14
CA ALA A 305 1.95 -16.60 17.50
C ALA A 305 0.86 -16.50 16.43
N GLY A 306 0.00 -15.50 16.49
CA GLY A 306 -1.07 -15.25 15.51
C GLY A 306 -0.78 -14.12 14.52
N ALA A 307 0.40 -13.49 14.57
CA ALA A 307 0.70 -12.25 13.81
C ALA A 307 0.58 -12.43 12.30
N SER A 308 1.04 -13.57 11.77
CA SER A 308 0.96 -13.92 10.35
C SER A 308 -0.25 -14.79 9.97
N LEU A 309 -1.30 -14.75 10.80
CA LEU A 309 -2.54 -15.56 10.62
C LEU A 309 -3.81 -14.70 10.64
N THR A 310 -3.70 -13.41 10.36
CA THR A 310 -4.84 -12.47 10.32
C THR A 310 -5.83 -12.88 9.24
N SER A 311 -7.11 -13.03 9.61
CA SER A 311 -8.19 -13.37 8.68
C SER A 311 -8.53 -12.22 7.75
N ILE A 312 -8.65 -12.52 6.45
CA ILE A 312 -9.09 -11.57 5.42
C ILE A 312 -10.39 -12.02 4.73
N LYS A 313 -11.14 -12.90 5.38
CA LYS A 313 -12.35 -13.53 4.80
C LYS A 313 -13.30 -12.49 4.20
N GLU A 314 -13.55 -11.40 4.91
CA GLU A 314 -14.48 -10.37 4.44
C GLU A 314 -13.90 -9.58 3.24
N SER A 315 -12.61 -9.31 3.25
CA SER A 315 -11.93 -8.61 2.15
C SER A 315 -11.89 -9.44 0.86
N VAL A 316 -11.70 -10.76 0.98
CA VAL A 316 -11.73 -11.68 -0.18
C VAL A 316 -13.12 -11.75 -0.81
N LYS A 317 -14.19 -11.74 0.01
CA LYS A 317 -15.59 -11.72 -0.48
C LYS A 317 -15.86 -10.51 -1.37
N ILE A 318 -15.25 -9.37 -1.05
CA ILE A 318 -15.41 -8.11 -1.80
C ILE A 318 -14.22 -7.82 -2.72
N GLY A 319 -13.51 -8.86 -3.15
CA GLY A 319 -12.61 -8.79 -4.28
C GLY A 319 -11.13 -8.54 -3.98
N LEU A 320 -10.69 -8.53 -2.70
CA LEU A 320 -9.25 -8.49 -2.42
C LEU A 320 -8.56 -9.72 -3.03
N ARG A 321 -7.48 -9.47 -3.76
CA ARG A 321 -6.63 -10.52 -4.36
C ARG A 321 -5.17 -10.16 -4.12
N SER A 322 -4.33 -11.18 -4.04
CA SER A 322 -2.88 -11.02 -3.96
C SER A 322 -2.26 -11.56 -5.24
N ARG A 323 -1.35 -10.79 -5.83
CA ARG A 323 -0.53 -11.24 -6.96
C ARG A 323 0.46 -12.34 -6.52
N PRO A 324 1.05 -13.08 -7.46
CA PRO A 324 2.12 -14.02 -7.14
C PRO A 324 3.28 -13.32 -6.43
N LEU A 325 3.77 -13.92 -5.33
CA LEU A 325 4.86 -13.36 -4.50
C LEU A 325 6.12 -13.09 -5.32
N GLN A 326 6.44 -13.99 -6.28
CA GLN A 326 7.59 -13.83 -7.20
C GLN A 326 7.53 -12.51 -7.97
N GLN A 327 6.34 -12.10 -8.43
CA GLN A 327 6.17 -10.84 -9.14
C GLN A 327 6.46 -9.64 -8.22
N THR A 328 5.93 -9.66 -7.00
CA THR A 328 6.21 -8.60 -6.01
C THR A 328 7.71 -8.50 -5.71
N VAL A 329 8.38 -9.64 -5.53
CA VAL A 329 9.83 -9.70 -5.27
C VAL A 329 10.62 -9.12 -6.44
N ASN A 330 10.32 -9.56 -7.67
CA ASN A 330 11.02 -9.09 -8.87
C ASN A 330 10.87 -7.58 -9.08
N ASP A 331 9.64 -7.08 -8.96
CA ASP A 331 9.33 -5.66 -9.18
C ASP A 331 9.92 -4.77 -8.07
N THR A 332 9.96 -5.28 -6.84
CA THR A 332 10.59 -4.58 -5.71
C THR A 332 12.11 -4.45 -5.93
N LEU A 333 12.76 -5.54 -6.32
CA LEU A 333 14.20 -5.52 -6.61
C LEU A 333 14.52 -4.61 -7.79
N ALA A 334 13.75 -4.73 -8.88
CA ALA A 334 13.92 -3.89 -10.06
C ALA A 334 13.77 -2.40 -9.72
N TRP A 335 12.73 -2.03 -8.95
CA TRP A 335 12.57 -0.66 -8.46
C TRP A 335 13.76 -0.22 -7.60
N PHE A 336 14.17 -1.04 -6.63
CA PHE A 336 15.28 -0.69 -5.72
C PHE A 336 16.58 -0.42 -6.48
N GLN A 337 16.85 -1.17 -7.55
CA GLN A 337 18.00 -0.99 -8.43
C GLN A 337 17.98 0.32 -9.24
N THR A 338 16.84 1.01 -9.33
CA THR A 338 16.74 2.35 -9.95
C THR A 338 17.11 3.47 -9.00
N LEU A 339 17.26 3.19 -7.70
CA LEU A 339 17.58 4.21 -6.71
C LEU A 339 19.06 4.64 -6.81
N PRO A 340 19.41 5.84 -6.30
CA PRO A 340 20.81 6.28 -6.24
C PRO A 340 21.71 5.28 -5.50
N ALA A 341 22.98 5.18 -5.89
CA ALA A 341 23.92 4.20 -5.36
C ALA A 341 24.11 4.27 -3.84
N ASP A 342 24.15 5.47 -3.29
CA ASP A 342 24.21 5.70 -1.84
C ASP A 342 22.99 5.12 -1.11
N ARG A 343 21.80 5.24 -1.72
CA ARG A 343 20.57 4.68 -1.17
C ARG A 343 20.55 3.15 -1.27
N GLN A 344 21.09 2.59 -2.35
CA GLN A 344 21.23 1.14 -2.52
C GLN A 344 22.24 0.53 -1.53
N ALA A 345 23.27 1.26 -1.17
CA ALA A 345 24.29 0.83 -0.21
C ALA A 345 23.77 0.78 1.25
N ASN A 346 22.73 1.56 1.57
CA ASN A 346 22.24 1.78 2.92
C ASN A 346 20.76 1.35 3.07
N LEU A 347 20.53 0.05 3.28
CA LEU A 347 19.22 -0.46 3.66
C LEU A 347 18.84 0.04 5.06
N LYS A 348 17.56 0.38 5.23
CA LYS A 348 17.01 0.88 6.51
C LYS A 348 16.51 -0.22 7.43
N ALA A 349 16.37 -1.45 6.92
CA ALA A 349 15.90 -2.60 7.65
C ALA A 349 16.67 -3.86 7.22
N GLY A 350 16.50 -4.92 7.98
CA GLY A 350 17.16 -6.20 7.76
C GLY A 350 18.36 -6.43 8.66
N LEU A 351 18.97 -7.58 8.53
CA LEU A 351 20.10 -8.00 9.35
C LEU A 351 21.40 -7.33 8.86
N PRO A 352 22.11 -6.58 9.70
CA PRO A 352 23.44 -6.07 9.37
C PRO A 352 24.40 -7.20 9.02
N ALA A 353 25.27 -6.99 8.02
CA ALA A 353 26.17 -8.04 7.50
C ALA A 353 27.10 -8.64 8.57
N GLU A 354 27.61 -7.80 9.48
CA GLU A 354 28.42 -8.25 10.61
C GLU A 354 27.61 -9.17 11.54
N ARG A 355 26.39 -8.74 11.89
CA ARG A 355 25.49 -9.51 12.75
C ARG A 355 25.09 -10.85 12.12
N GLU A 356 24.84 -10.86 10.81
CA GLU A 356 24.57 -12.08 10.05
C GLU A 356 25.75 -13.05 10.13
N THR A 357 26.95 -12.56 9.86
CA THR A 357 28.20 -13.35 9.90
C THR A 357 28.44 -13.96 11.29
N ASP A 358 28.29 -13.18 12.33
CA ASP A 358 28.48 -13.62 13.70
C ASP A 358 27.48 -14.70 14.12
N THR A 359 26.19 -14.47 13.74
CA THR A 359 25.11 -15.42 14.05
C THR A 359 25.35 -16.76 13.32
N LEU A 360 25.69 -16.71 12.03
CA LEU A 360 26.00 -17.91 11.24
C LEU A 360 27.23 -18.69 11.83
N LYS A 361 28.26 -17.97 12.22
CA LYS A 361 29.42 -18.57 12.88
C LYS A 361 29.05 -19.32 14.17
N LEU A 362 28.24 -18.67 15.03
CA LEU A 362 27.74 -19.28 16.27
C LEU A 362 26.87 -20.51 15.96
N TRP A 363 26.01 -20.39 14.95
CA TRP A 363 25.15 -21.50 14.51
C TRP A 363 25.96 -22.72 14.05
N HIS A 364 26.97 -22.50 13.20
CA HIS A 364 27.85 -23.59 12.74
C HIS A 364 28.69 -24.21 13.85
N GLN A 365 29.15 -23.41 14.82
CA GLN A 365 29.86 -23.94 16.00
C GLN A 365 29.01 -24.84 16.89
N ALA A 366 27.68 -24.54 16.94
CA ALA A 366 26.76 -25.33 17.77
C ALA A 366 26.24 -26.59 17.06
N ASN A 367 26.34 -26.68 15.72
CA ASN A 367 25.71 -27.74 14.91
C ASN A 367 26.69 -28.46 13.94
N GLY A 368 27.94 -28.10 13.92
CA GLY A 368 29.06 -28.76 13.19
C GLY A 368 29.95 -29.43 14.16
#